data_195b67d8513bd4ad06f89b06c8d59d01
#
_entry.id   195b67d8513bd4ad06f89b06c8d59d01
#
_cell.length_a   1.000
_cell.length_b   1.000
_cell.length_c   1.000
_cell.angle_alpha   90.00
_cell.angle_beta   90.00
_cell.angle_gamma   90.00
#
_symmetry.space_group_name_H-M   'P 1'
#
loop_
_entity.id
_entity.type
_entity.pdbx_description
1 polymer ?
#
loop_
_entity_poly.entity_id
_entity_poly.type
_entity_poly.pdbx_seq_one_letter_code
_entity_poly.pdbx_strand_id
1 'polypeptide(L)'
;MVVRTVLLACEARGQRVTAQAMDHLAGKTIVVLLSGGLDSLVCTALARAAGAHIIALTVDYNQRHRVELESATRIAAALGVAEHIILPLDLRRFGGSALTADIAVPKDGPNADNADDIPVTYVPARNLIFLSLTLGLAEARGARDIVIGVNALDYSGYPDCRPEFIAAFANVARLATKAGDGGEGFVIHAPLQYLGKAEIAREAARLGVDAGLSWSCYDPTPDGLHCGLCDSCRLRRAGFADAGLSDPTRYAAVP
;
A
#
# COMPACT_ATOMS: atom_id res chain seq x y z
N MET A 1 15.59 -7.71 -27.84
CA MET A 1 15.46 -6.32 -27.35
C MET A 1 15.05 -6.41 -25.89
N VAL A 2 16.02 -6.14 -24.97
CA VAL A 2 15.92 -6.43 -23.54
C VAL A 2 14.91 -5.48 -22.91
N VAL A 3 13.82 -6.02 -22.35
CA VAL A 3 12.87 -5.32 -21.50
C VAL A 3 13.67 -4.77 -20.30
N ARG A 4 13.93 -3.45 -20.28
CA ARG A 4 14.36 -2.77 -19.07
C ARG A 4 13.17 -2.73 -18.11
N THR A 5 12.90 -3.84 -17.45
CA THR A 5 12.18 -3.85 -16.19
C THR A 5 13.10 -3.14 -15.22
N VAL A 6 12.85 -1.85 -14.96
CA VAL A 6 13.47 -1.19 -13.82
C VAL A 6 12.72 -1.70 -12.59
N LEU A 7 12.92 -2.98 -12.28
CA LEU A 7 13.02 -3.43 -10.92
C LEU A 7 14.25 -2.65 -10.42
N LEU A 8 14.06 -1.56 -9.73
CA LEU A 8 15.06 -1.05 -8.81
C LEU A 8 15.21 -2.17 -7.77
N ALA A 9 15.97 -3.21 -8.17
CA ALA A 9 16.47 -4.21 -7.29
C ALA A 9 17.32 -3.46 -6.27
N CYS A 10 16.75 -3.24 -5.08
CA CYS A 10 17.51 -3.10 -3.87
C CYS A 10 18.19 -4.45 -3.65
N GLU A 11 19.26 -4.73 -4.39
CA GLU A 11 20.16 -5.83 -4.08
C GLU A 11 20.71 -5.61 -2.67
N ALA A 12 20.54 -6.63 -1.87
CA ALA A 12 21.04 -6.85 -0.53
C ALA A 12 22.30 -6.05 -0.17
N ARG A 13 22.13 -4.88 0.37
CA ARG A 13 22.98 -4.12 1.30
C ARG A 13 22.33 -2.77 1.56
N GLY A 14 21.58 -2.62 2.67
CA GLY A 14 21.37 -1.37 3.40
C GLY A 14 21.25 -0.04 2.62
N GLN A 15 20.84 -0.07 1.35
CA GLN A 15 20.63 1.14 0.56
C GLN A 15 19.28 1.72 0.95
N ARG A 16 19.32 2.88 1.57
CA ARG A 16 18.17 3.71 1.88
C ARG A 16 17.30 3.82 0.64
N VAL A 17 16.01 3.45 0.75
CA VAL A 17 14.99 3.90 -0.19
C VAL A 17 14.96 5.41 -0.04
N THR A 18 15.62 6.11 -0.91
CA THR A 18 15.71 7.56 -0.88
C THR A 18 14.70 8.09 -1.87
N ALA A 19 14.21 9.30 -1.63
CA ALA A 19 13.47 10.06 -2.65
C ALA A 19 14.20 10.03 -4.00
N GLN A 20 15.53 9.98 -3.99
CA GLN A 20 16.40 9.81 -5.17
C GLN A 20 16.03 8.60 -6.04
N ALA A 21 15.51 7.51 -5.45
CA ALA A 21 15.05 6.35 -6.24
C ALA A 21 13.84 6.69 -7.13
N MET A 22 13.11 7.75 -6.82
CA MET A 22 11.93 8.21 -7.55
C MET A 22 12.13 9.55 -8.28
N ASP A 23 13.33 10.15 -8.28
CA ASP A 23 13.61 11.44 -8.91
C ASP A 23 13.26 11.50 -10.40
N HIS A 24 13.27 10.35 -11.07
CA HIS A 24 12.87 10.20 -12.47
C HIS A 24 11.36 10.45 -12.70
N LEU A 25 10.56 10.58 -11.64
CA LEU A 25 9.13 10.91 -11.68
C LEU A 25 8.86 12.43 -11.67
N ALA A 26 9.89 13.26 -11.51
CA ALA A 26 9.73 14.71 -11.46
C ALA A 26 8.98 15.23 -12.69
N GLY A 27 7.92 15.98 -12.46
CA GLY A 27 7.06 16.56 -13.51
C GLY A 27 6.17 15.57 -14.26
N LYS A 28 6.25 14.26 -13.96
CA LYS A 28 5.38 13.26 -14.60
C LYS A 28 4.04 13.16 -13.88
N THR A 29 2.99 12.88 -14.64
CA THR A 29 1.72 12.42 -14.09
C THR A 29 1.83 10.93 -13.77
N ILE A 30 1.53 10.56 -12.53
CA ILE A 30 1.58 9.18 -12.03
C ILE A 30 0.27 8.81 -11.33
N VAL A 31 -0.02 7.52 -11.23
CA VAL A 31 -1.16 7.05 -10.42
C VAL A 31 -0.65 6.32 -9.19
N VAL A 32 -1.13 6.72 -8.02
CA VAL A 32 -0.81 6.09 -6.73
C VAL A 32 -2.03 5.34 -6.21
N LEU A 33 -1.88 4.06 -5.86
CA LEU A 33 -2.90 3.31 -5.13
C LEU A 33 -2.84 3.72 -3.64
N LEU A 34 -3.81 4.55 -3.22
CA LEU A 34 -3.88 5.13 -1.88
C LEU A 34 -4.96 4.43 -1.04
N SER A 35 -4.55 3.53 -0.15
CA SER A 35 -5.48 2.77 0.71
C SER A 35 -5.89 3.50 1.99
N GLY A 36 -5.15 4.53 2.40
CA GLY A 36 -5.32 5.19 3.72
C GLY A 36 -4.43 4.59 4.82
N GLY A 37 -3.73 3.48 4.56
CA GLY A 37 -2.75 2.89 5.47
C GLY A 37 -1.39 3.59 5.44
N LEU A 38 -0.53 3.29 6.44
CA LEU A 38 0.80 3.88 6.60
C LEU A 38 1.67 3.73 5.35
N ASP A 39 1.69 2.54 4.76
CA ASP A 39 2.54 2.23 3.62
C ASP A 39 2.13 3.07 2.39
N SER A 40 0.84 3.17 2.11
CA SER A 40 0.33 4.01 1.02
C SER A 40 0.53 5.51 1.26
N LEU A 41 0.47 5.97 2.52
CA LEU A 41 0.85 7.33 2.92
C LEU A 41 2.31 7.62 2.54
N VAL A 42 3.23 6.72 2.94
CA VAL A 42 4.67 6.89 2.68
C VAL A 42 4.96 6.86 1.18
N CYS A 43 4.34 5.94 0.43
CA CYS A 43 4.48 5.89 -1.03
C CYS A 43 4.02 7.19 -1.71
N THR A 44 2.88 7.73 -1.27
CA THR A 44 2.35 8.99 -1.80
C THR A 44 3.28 10.17 -1.46
N ALA A 45 3.84 10.17 -0.25
CA ALA A 45 4.79 11.19 0.19
C ALA A 45 6.13 11.12 -0.57
N LEU A 46 6.62 9.91 -0.87
CA LEU A 46 7.80 9.71 -1.73
C LEU A 46 7.57 10.27 -3.14
N ALA A 47 6.44 9.95 -3.74
CA ALA A 47 6.06 10.46 -5.05
C ALA A 47 5.96 12.00 -5.08
N ARG A 48 5.36 12.59 -4.03
CA ARG A 48 5.32 14.04 -3.84
C ARG A 48 6.71 14.64 -3.72
N ALA A 49 7.56 14.06 -2.89
CA ALA A 49 8.94 14.54 -2.67
C ALA A 49 9.78 14.48 -3.96
N ALA A 50 9.49 13.52 -4.84
CA ALA A 50 10.08 13.41 -6.17
C ALA A 50 9.54 14.46 -7.17
N GLY A 51 8.55 15.27 -6.80
CA GLY A 51 7.97 16.28 -7.67
C GLY A 51 7.01 15.75 -8.74
N ALA A 52 6.40 14.59 -8.51
CA ALA A 52 5.41 14.01 -9.41
C ALA A 52 4.04 14.73 -9.31
N HIS A 53 3.29 14.76 -10.40
CA HIS A 53 1.88 15.14 -10.42
C HIS A 53 1.03 13.90 -10.12
N ILE A 54 0.45 13.87 -8.93
CA ILE A 54 -0.16 12.66 -8.38
C ILE A 54 -1.67 12.62 -8.63
N ILE A 55 -2.13 11.53 -9.23
CA ILE A 55 -3.52 11.09 -9.23
C ILE A 55 -3.61 9.91 -8.25
N ALA A 56 -4.44 10.01 -7.22
CA ALA A 56 -4.63 8.92 -6.26
C ALA A 56 -5.90 8.13 -6.57
N LEU A 57 -5.80 6.81 -6.56
CA LEU A 57 -6.93 5.89 -6.61
C LEU A 57 -7.10 5.23 -5.25
N THR A 58 -8.26 5.38 -4.64
CA THR A 58 -8.71 4.62 -3.48
C THR A 58 -9.86 3.71 -3.91
N VAL A 59 -9.79 2.43 -3.56
CA VAL A 59 -10.88 1.48 -3.85
C VAL A 59 -11.71 1.31 -2.59
N ASP A 60 -12.99 1.71 -2.66
CA ASP A 60 -14.00 1.35 -1.67
C ASP A 60 -14.50 -0.05 -2.01
N TYR A 61 -13.88 -1.09 -1.43
CA TYR A 61 -14.25 -2.47 -1.73
C TYR A 61 -15.29 -3.03 -0.75
N ASN A 62 -16.05 -2.13 -0.12
CA ASN A 62 -17.03 -2.45 0.91
C ASN A 62 -16.39 -3.17 2.11
N GLN A 63 -15.16 -2.72 2.45
CA GLN A 63 -14.43 -3.21 3.62
C GLN A 63 -15.23 -2.99 4.90
N ARG A 64 -14.95 -3.82 5.89
CA ARG A 64 -15.66 -3.84 7.18
C ARG A 64 -15.73 -2.47 7.86
N HIS A 65 -14.68 -1.64 7.71
CA HIS A 65 -14.59 -0.31 8.32
C HIS A 65 -14.21 0.75 7.30
N ARG A 66 -15.05 1.77 7.15
CA ARG A 66 -14.86 2.85 6.17
C ARG A 66 -13.86 3.92 6.61
N VAL A 67 -13.33 3.85 7.84
CA VAL A 67 -12.35 4.82 8.36
C VAL A 67 -11.10 4.91 7.49
N GLU A 68 -10.73 3.82 6.79
CA GLU A 68 -9.63 3.83 5.83
C GLU A 68 -9.87 4.82 4.68
N LEU A 69 -11.12 4.95 4.20
CA LEU A 69 -11.47 5.89 3.12
C LEU A 69 -11.35 7.34 3.57
N GLU A 70 -11.77 7.63 4.80
CA GLU A 70 -11.61 8.96 5.40
C GLU A 70 -10.12 9.28 5.59
N SER A 71 -9.34 8.28 5.99
CA SER A 71 -7.88 8.37 6.11
C SER A 71 -7.24 8.68 4.75
N ALA A 72 -7.60 7.96 3.70
CA ALA A 72 -7.11 8.20 2.34
C ALA A 72 -7.46 9.63 1.88
N THR A 73 -8.67 10.11 2.18
CA THR A 73 -9.11 11.47 1.84
C THR A 73 -8.27 12.53 2.57
N ARG A 74 -8.01 12.33 3.89
CA ARG A 74 -7.14 13.24 4.67
C ARG A 74 -5.72 13.24 4.14
N ILE A 75 -5.17 12.07 3.80
CA ILE A 75 -3.82 11.94 3.24
C ILE A 75 -3.74 12.67 1.89
N ALA A 76 -4.70 12.44 0.99
CA ALA A 76 -4.73 13.09 -0.31
C ALA A 76 -4.74 14.63 -0.18
N ALA A 77 -5.55 15.16 0.72
CA ALA A 77 -5.61 16.60 0.99
C ALA A 77 -4.30 17.13 1.60
N ALA A 78 -3.75 16.47 2.61
CA ALA A 78 -2.52 16.88 3.30
C ALA A 78 -1.29 16.85 2.38
N LEU A 79 -1.25 15.92 1.46
CA LEU A 79 -0.13 15.78 0.50
C LEU A 79 -0.34 16.57 -0.80
N GLY A 80 -1.47 17.27 -0.96
CA GLY A 80 -1.75 18.08 -2.16
C GLY A 80 -1.85 17.24 -3.43
N VAL A 81 -2.52 16.06 -3.32
CA VAL A 81 -2.79 15.20 -4.48
C VAL A 81 -3.69 15.95 -5.47
N ALA A 82 -3.31 15.93 -6.75
CA ALA A 82 -3.98 16.73 -7.78
C ALA A 82 -5.41 16.23 -8.10
N GLU A 83 -5.60 14.92 -8.10
CA GLU A 83 -6.90 14.28 -8.29
C GLU A 83 -6.99 13.08 -7.33
N HIS A 84 -8.09 12.95 -6.57
CA HIS A 84 -8.34 11.80 -5.73
C HIS A 84 -9.66 11.13 -6.14
N ILE A 85 -9.58 9.91 -6.62
CA ILE A 85 -10.71 9.11 -7.08
C ILE A 85 -10.99 8.01 -6.05
N ILE A 86 -12.23 7.96 -5.55
CA ILE A 86 -12.71 6.84 -4.73
C ILE A 86 -13.63 5.99 -5.61
N LEU A 87 -13.18 4.77 -5.92
CA LEU A 87 -13.89 3.85 -6.81
C LEU A 87 -14.63 2.78 -5.99
N PRO A 88 -15.96 2.70 -6.06
CA PRO A 88 -16.71 1.65 -5.38
C PRO A 88 -16.57 0.30 -6.10
N LEU A 89 -16.31 -0.75 -5.31
CA LEU A 89 -16.19 -2.14 -5.79
C LEU A 89 -16.62 -3.09 -4.66
N ASP A 90 -17.68 -3.87 -4.84
CA ASP A 90 -18.20 -4.74 -3.78
C ASP A 90 -17.51 -6.11 -3.76
N LEU A 91 -16.36 -6.22 -3.07
CA LEU A 91 -15.65 -7.50 -2.86
C LEU A 91 -16.26 -8.34 -1.72
N ARG A 92 -17.18 -7.80 -0.92
CA ARG A 92 -17.89 -8.63 0.08
C ARG A 92 -18.69 -9.75 -0.56
N ARG A 93 -19.13 -9.58 -1.79
CA ARG A 93 -19.81 -10.63 -2.56
C ARG A 93 -18.94 -11.86 -2.82
N PHE A 94 -17.61 -11.71 -2.77
CA PHE A 94 -16.68 -12.83 -2.94
C PHE A 94 -16.45 -13.56 -1.61
N GLY A 95 -16.51 -12.86 -0.49
CA GLY A 95 -16.20 -13.41 0.83
C GLY A 95 -14.74 -13.84 0.96
N GLY A 96 -14.50 -14.89 1.72
CA GLY A 96 -13.18 -15.56 1.80
C GLY A 96 -12.14 -14.87 2.66
N SER A 97 -12.47 -13.78 3.36
CA SER A 97 -11.54 -13.04 4.23
C SER A 97 -12.27 -12.42 5.42
N ALA A 98 -11.59 -12.30 6.55
CA ALA A 98 -12.09 -11.56 7.71
C ALA A 98 -12.34 -10.06 7.42
N LEU A 99 -11.80 -9.52 6.32
CA LEU A 99 -12.01 -8.13 5.90
C LEU A 99 -13.22 -7.96 4.97
N THR A 100 -13.73 -9.05 4.38
CA THR A 100 -14.84 -9.03 3.41
C THR A 100 -15.99 -9.98 3.76
N ALA A 101 -15.88 -10.72 4.84
CA ALA A 101 -16.91 -11.63 5.33
C ALA A 101 -17.17 -11.44 6.83
N ASP A 102 -18.18 -12.12 7.37
CA ASP A 102 -18.45 -12.15 8.81
C ASP A 102 -17.59 -13.22 9.50
N ILE A 103 -16.28 -12.99 9.44
CA ILE A 103 -15.25 -13.82 10.07
C ILE A 103 -14.53 -12.94 11.10
N ALA A 104 -14.29 -13.46 12.30
CA ALA A 104 -13.60 -12.72 13.33
C ALA A 104 -12.15 -12.41 12.92
N VAL A 105 -11.72 -11.17 13.16
CA VAL A 105 -10.31 -10.79 12.99
C VAL A 105 -9.50 -11.35 14.16
N PRO A 106 -8.47 -12.18 13.93
CA PRO A 106 -7.62 -12.70 14.99
C PRO A 106 -6.96 -11.60 15.81
N LYS A 107 -6.89 -11.79 17.12
CA LYS A 107 -6.30 -10.84 18.08
C LYS A 107 -5.14 -11.44 18.90
N ASP A 108 -4.89 -12.73 18.73
CA ASP A 108 -3.90 -13.47 19.52
C ASP A 108 -2.49 -13.49 18.91
N GLY A 109 -2.30 -12.76 17.82
CA GLY A 109 -1.07 -12.74 17.03
C GLY A 109 -1.13 -13.71 15.85
N PRO A 110 -0.07 -13.77 15.01
CA PRO A 110 0.00 -14.74 13.94
C PRO A 110 -0.10 -16.15 14.54
N ASN A 111 -0.85 -17.04 13.89
CA ASN A 111 -0.92 -18.43 14.29
C ASN A 111 0.50 -19.00 14.33
N ALA A 112 1.04 -19.20 15.54
CA ALA A 112 2.40 -19.68 15.74
C ALA A 112 2.61 -21.09 15.19
N ASP A 113 1.51 -21.80 14.91
CA ASP A 113 1.54 -23.20 14.48
C ASP A 113 1.75 -23.39 12.97
N ASN A 114 1.55 -22.36 12.14
CA ASN A 114 1.69 -22.43 10.68
C ASN A 114 2.21 -21.09 10.12
N ALA A 115 3.50 -20.85 10.23
CA ALA A 115 4.15 -19.63 9.67
C ALA A 115 4.01 -19.51 8.13
N ASP A 116 3.64 -20.59 7.46
CA ASP A 116 3.46 -20.67 6.01
C ASP A 116 2.01 -20.46 5.55
N ASP A 117 1.03 -20.36 6.47
CA ASP A 117 -0.36 -20.21 6.12
C ASP A 117 -0.70 -18.75 5.75
N ILE A 118 -1.45 -18.61 4.66
CA ILE A 118 -1.99 -17.32 4.23
C ILE A 118 -2.99 -16.84 5.31
N PRO A 119 -2.79 -15.64 5.91
CA PRO A 119 -3.66 -15.15 6.98
C PRO A 119 -5.12 -15.03 6.54
N VAL A 120 -6.05 -15.29 7.47
CA VAL A 120 -7.50 -15.13 7.20
C VAL A 120 -7.91 -13.71 6.82
N THR A 121 -7.05 -12.71 7.06
CA THR A 121 -7.20 -11.31 6.63
C THR A 121 -6.78 -11.07 5.18
N TYR A 122 -6.21 -12.08 4.50
CA TYR A 122 -5.95 -11.99 3.07
C TYR A 122 -7.27 -11.91 2.29
N VAL A 123 -7.45 -10.87 1.52
CA VAL A 123 -8.58 -10.75 0.58
C VAL A 123 -8.13 -11.32 -0.76
N PRO A 124 -8.79 -12.39 -1.26
CA PRO A 124 -8.35 -13.09 -2.47
C PRO A 124 -8.12 -12.14 -3.66
N ALA A 125 -6.89 -12.17 -4.20
CA ALA A 125 -6.44 -11.39 -5.36
C ALA A 125 -6.68 -9.87 -5.27
N ARG A 126 -6.78 -9.29 -4.07
CA ARG A 126 -7.12 -7.87 -3.89
C ARG A 126 -6.15 -6.94 -4.61
N ASN A 127 -4.85 -7.13 -4.43
CA ASN A 127 -3.86 -6.26 -5.05
C ASN A 127 -3.81 -6.45 -6.57
N LEU A 128 -4.07 -7.66 -7.08
CA LEU A 128 -4.22 -7.90 -8.52
C LEU A 128 -5.40 -7.09 -9.10
N ILE A 129 -6.56 -7.15 -8.45
CA ILE A 129 -7.76 -6.39 -8.86
C ILE A 129 -7.47 -4.89 -8.82
N PHE A 130 -6.91 -4.40 -7.72
CA PHE A 130 -6.65 -2.97 -7.54
C PHE A 130 -5.59 -2.45 -8.51
N LEU A 131 -4.54 -3.20 -8.77
CA LEU A 131 -3.55 -2.85 -9.79
C LEU A 131 -4.17 -2.82 -11.19
N SER A 132 -5.10 -3.73 -11.50
CA SER A 132 -5.79 -3.73 -12.80
C SER A 132 -6.67 -2.48 -12.98
N LEU A 133 -7.39 -2.06 -11.93
CA LEU A 133 -8.15 -0.81 -11.93
C LEU A 133 -7.24 0.42 -12.05
N THR A 134 -6.11 0.39 -11.33
CA THR A 134 -5.10 1.46 -11.36
C THR A 134 -4.46 1.58 -12.74
N LEU A 135 -4.19 0.44 -13.39
CA LEU A 135 -3.66 0.38 -14.75
C LEU A 135 -4.62 1.01 -15.77
N GLY A 136 -5.91 0.66 -15.70
CA GLY A 136 -6.93 1.26 -16.56
C GLY A 136 -7.05 2.78 -16.36
N LEU A 137 -7.00 3.24 -15.11
CA LEU A 137 -6.99 4.68 -14.80
C LEU A 137 -5.73 5.35 -15.34
N ALA A 138 -4.55 4.76 -15.15
CA ALA A 138 -3.29 5.30 -15.62
C ALA A 138 -3.29 5.44 -17.15
N GLU A 139 -3.75 4.43 -17.86
CA GLU A 139 -3.88 4.48 -19.32
C GLU A 139 -4.83 5.60 -19.76
N ALA A 140 -6.00 5.71 -19.12
CA ALA A 140 -7.00 6.74 -19.43
C ALA A 140 -6.50 8.17 -19.15
N ARG A 141 -5.58 8.35 -18.21
CA ARG A 141 -4.96 9.65 -17.86
C ARG A 141 -3.63 9.90 -18.59
N GLY A 142 -3.20 8.99 -19.46
CA GLY A 142 -1.89 9.10 -20.13
C GLY A 142 -0.69 8.94 -19.21
N ALA A 143 -0.90 8.48 -17.97
CA ALA A 143 0.18 8.15 -17.04
C ALA A 143 0.83 6.81 -17.43
N ARG A 144 2.12 6.64 -17.11
CA ARG A 144 2.87 5.41 -17.37
C ARG A 144 3.52 4.83 -16.12
N ASP A 145 3.49 5.58 -15.04
CA ASP A 145 4.08 5.21 -13.76
C ASP A 145 2.97 4.98 -12.73
N ILE A 146 2.96 3.80 -12.11
CA ILE A 146 2.00 3.39 -11.08
C ILE A 146 2.77 3.11 -9.79
N VAL A 147 2.31 3.62 -8.66
CA VAL A 147 2.93 3.42 -7.35
C VAL A 147 1.99 2.63 -6.44
N ILE A 148 2.52 1.58 -5.81
CA ILE A 148 1.79 0.74 -4.86
C ILE A 148 2.61 0.54 -3.58
N GLY A 149 1.94 0.59 -2.43
CA GLY A 149 2.53 0.42 -1.10
C GLY A 149 2.50 -1.02 -0.62
N VAL A 150 2.97 -1.97 -1.43
CA VAL A 150 3.14 -3.36 -0.99
C VAL A 150 4.47 -3.56 -0.28
N ASN A 151 4.48 -4.49 0.67
CA ASN A 151 5.63 -4.86 1.47
C ASN A 151 5.67 -6.38 1.61
N ALA A 152 6.82 -6.98 1.32
CA ALA A 152 7.02 -8.42 1.36
C ALA A 152 7.57 -8.92 2.70
N LEU A 153 8.07 -8.03 3.58
CA LEU A 153 8.75 -8.42 4.82
C LEU A 153 7.81 -8.50 6.01
N ASP A 154 6.86 -7.56 6.13
CA ASP A 154 5.99 -7.47 7.31
C ASP A 154 4.94 -8.58 7.35
N TYR A 155 4.46 -8.99 6.18
CA TYR A 155 3.47 -10.04 6.05
C TYR A 155 3.69 -10.82 4.76
N SER A 156 4.66 -11.71 4.79
CA SER A 156 5.03 -12.56 3.67
C SER A 156 3.91 -13.50 3.19
N GLY A 157 2.83 -13.62 3.97
CA GLY A 157 1.70 -14.49 3.63
C GLY A 157 0.87 -14.05 2.43
N TYR A 158 0.94 -12.78 2.00
CA TYR A 158 0.13 -12.31 0.89
C TYR A 158 0.84 -12.53 -0.45
N PRO A 159 0.39 -13.48 -1.28
CA PRO A 159 1.06 -13.80 -2.54
C PRO A 159 1.09 -12.61 -3.51
N ASP A 160 0.08 -11.73 -3.45
CA ASP A 160 -0.05 -10.53 -4.28
C ASP A 160 0.68 -9.29 -3.72
N CYS A 161 1.60 -9.51 -2.75
CA CYS A 161 2.58 -8.52 -2.30
C CYS A 161 4.01 -8.88 -2.70
N ARG A 162 4.24 -10.06 -3.28
CA ARG A 162 5.58 -10.58 -3.58
C ARG A 162 6.21 -9.88 -4.79
N PRO A 163 7.56 -9.75 -4.82
CA PRO A 163 8.26 -9.13 -5.95
C PRO A 163 7.96 -9.80 -7.29
N GLU A 164 7.85 -11.13 -7.31
CA GLU A 164 7.55 -11.92 -8.51
C GLU A 164 6.17 -11.57 -9.07
N PHE A 165 5.19 -11.33 -8.18
CA PHE A 165 3.86 -10.89 -8.60
C PHE A 165 3.92 -9.49 -9.25
N ILE A 166 4.64 -8.53 -8.64
CA ILE A 166 4.79 -7.18 -9.21
C ILE A 166 5.47 -7.22 -10.58
N ALA A 167 6.51 -8.05 -10.73
CA ALA A 167 7.19 -8.24 -12.01
C ALA A 167 6.27 -8.88 -13.07
N ALA A 168 5.49 -9.89 -12.68
CA ALA A 168 4.52 -10.53 -13.56
C ALA A 168 3.41 -9.55 -13.98
N PHE A 169 2.92 -8.72 -13.05
CA PHE A 169 1.90 -7.72 -13.35
C PHE A 169 2.42 -6.65 -14.33
N ALA A 170 3.67 -6.19 -14.19
CA ALA A 170 4.28 -5.27 -15.16
C ALA A 170 4.30 -5.87 -16.58
N ASN A 171 4.51 -7.18 -16.71
CA ASN A 171 4.41 -7.85 -18.00
C ASN A 171 2.95 -7.94 -18.50
N VAL A 172 1.99 -8.20 -17.63
CA VAL A 172 0.55 -8.14 -17.98
C VAL A 172 0.20 -6.74 -18.48
N ALA A 173 0.61 -5.69 -17.80
CA ALA A 173 0.36 -4.31 -18.20
C ALA A 173 0.89 -4.01 -19.61
N ARG A 174 2.07 -4.52 -19.94
CA ARG A 174 2.67 -4.40 -21.28
C ARG A 174 1.87 -5.12 -22.35
N LEU A 175 1.30 -6.28 -22.05
CA LEU A 175 0.60 -7.13 -23.02
C LEU A 175 -0.88 -6.74 -23.21
N ALA A 176 -1.50 -6.19 -22.17
CA ALA A 176 -2.95 -6.03 -22.09
C ALA A 176 -3.42 -4.59 -22.37
N THR A 177 -2.51 -3.66 -22.71
CA THR A 177 -2.84 -2.25 -22.89
C THR A 177 -2.41 -1.75 -24.26
N LYS A 178 -3.12 -0.75 -24.78
CA LYS A 178 -2.76 -0.07 -26.03
C LYS A 178 -1.37 0.58 -25.94
N ALA A 179 -1.06 1.18 -24.78
CA ALA A 179 0.24 1.81 -24.55
C ALA A 179 1.37 0.78 -24.55
N GLY A 180 1.15 -0.39 -23.97
CA GLY A 180 2.11 -1.49 -23.95
C GLY A 180 2.39 -2.05 -25.35
N ASP A 181 1.36 -2.20 -26.17
CA ASP A 181 1.48 -2.64 -27.57
C ASP A 181 2.23 -1.60 -28.41
N GLY A 182 2.04 -0.31 -28.13
CA GLY A 182 2.80 0.78 -28.75
C GLY A 182 4.26 0.91 -28.32
N GLY A 183 4.76 0.05 -27.43
CA GLY A 183 6.13 0.06 -26.93
C GLY A 183 6.40 1.03 -25.79
N GLU A 184 5.39 1.74 -25.32
CA GLU A 184 5.46 2.71 -24.21
C GLU A 184 5.10 2.07 -22.86
N GLY A 185 5.56 0.96 -22.49
CA GLY A 185 5.14 0.15 -21.33
C GLY A 185 4.85 0.94 -20.04
N PHE A 186 4.21 0.26 -19.10
CA PHE A 186 3.99 0.79 -17.74
C PHE A 186 5.12 0.39 -16.81
N VAL A 187 5.43 1.25 -15.82
CA VAL A 187 6.35 0.96 -14.74
C VAL A 187 5.56 0.87 -13.43
N ILE A 188 5.68 -0.26 -12.74
CA ILE A 188 5.07 -0.46 -11.42
C ILE A 188 6.14 -0.24 -10.36
N HIS A 189 5.96 0.79 -9.56
CA HIS A 189 6.87 1.16 -8.47
C HIS A 189 6.33 0.61 -7.15
N ALA A 190 7.12 -0.21 -6.47
CA ALA A 190 6.86 -0.71 -5.13
C ALA A 190 8.00 -0.30 -4.19
N PRO A 191 8.10 1.00 -3.81
CA PRO A 191 9.27 1.53 -3.13
C PRO A 191 9.50 0.95 -1.74
N LEU A 192 8.50 0.35 -1.13
CA LEU A 192 8.57 -0.25 0.20
C LEU A 192 8.74 -1.77 0.19
N GLN A 193 8.92 -2.38 -0.98
CA GLN A 193 8.90 -3.83 -1.21
C GLN A 193 9.77 -4.63 -0.21
N TYR A 194 10.92 -4.07 0.15
CA TYR A 194 11.94 -4.71 0.97
C TYR A 194 12.21 -3.96 2.29
N LEU A 195 11.28 -3.12 2.74
CA LEU A 195 11.40 -2.40 3.99
C LEU A 195 10.55 -3.03 5.08
N GLY A 196 11.11 -3.18 6.28
CA GLY A 196 10.35 -3.51 7.47
C GLY A 196 9.58 -2.30 8.01
N LYS A 197 8.60 -2.55 8.88
CA LYS A 197 7.72 -1.50 9.41
C LYS A 197 8.47 -0.39 10.15
N ALA A 198 9.59 -0.71 10.79
CA ALA A 198 10.48 0.27 11.42
C ALA A 198 11.12 1.22 10.40
N GLU A 199 11.54 0.70 9.25
CA GLU A 199 12.13 1.50 8.19
C GLU A 199 11.07 2.39 7.53
N ILE A 200 9.86 1.89 7.34
CA ILE A 200 8.72 2.66 6.83
C ILE A 200 8.35 3.80 7.78
N ALA A 201 8.35 3.56 9.10
CA ALA A 201 8.11 4.59 10.11
C ALA A 201 9.21 5.68 10.09
N ARG A 202 10.49 5.27 9.97
CA ARG A 202 11.61 6.24 9.83
C ARG A 202 11.49 7.05 8.54
N GLU A 203 11.03 6.44 7.46
CA GLU A 203 10.85 7.12 6.19
C GLU A 203 9.70 8.15 6.26
N ALA A 204 8.59 7.82 6.93
CA ALA A 204 7.52 8.77 7.22
C ALA A 204 8.06 10.00 7.99
N ALA A 205 8.85 9.76 9.04
CA ALA A 205 9.47 10.82 9.82
C ALA A 205 10.46 11.67 9.00
N ARG A 206 11.29 11.02 8.16
CA ARG A 206 12.24 11.71 7.26
C ARG A 206 11.53 12.62 6.26
N LEU A 207 10.38 12.18 5.76
CA LEU A 207 9.56 12.95 4.81
C LEU A 207 8.73 14.04 5.50
N GLY A 208 8.73 14.08 6.83
CA GLY A 208 7.97 15.05 7.61
C GLY A 208 6.44 14.87 7.49
N VAL A 209 5.98 13.64 7.22
CA VAL A 209 4.55 13.38 7.10
C VAL A 209 3.96 12.89 8.42
N ASP A 210 2.76 13.35 8.73
CA ASP A 210 2.03 12.92 9.92
C ASP A 210 1.48 11.50 9.74
N ALA A 211 2.14 10.52 10.37
CA ALA A 211 1.68 9.13 10.39
C ALA A 211 0.32 8.95 11.08
N GLY A 212 -0.14 9.90 11.88
CA GLY A 212 -1.47 9.92 12.49
C GLY A 212 -2.61 10.09 11.49
N LEU A 213 -2.33 10.53 10.27
CA LEU A 213 -3.30 10.56 9.17
C LEU A 213 -3.67 9.16 8.69
N SER A 214 -2.80 8.17 8.89
CA SER A 214 -2.98 6.82 8.38
C SER A 214 -3.79 5.92 9.33
N TRP A 215 -4.50 4.96 8.76
CA TRP A 215 -5.28 3.97 9.48
C TRP A 215 -4.69 2.57 9.29
N SER A 216 -4.55 1.79 10.36
CA SER A 216 -3.98 0.44 10.30
C SER A 216 -4.90 -0.65 10.85
N CYS A 217 -5.86 -0.31 11.72
CA CYS A 217 -6.64 -1.30 12.45
C CYS A 217 -7.66 -2.03 11.57
N TYR A 218 -7.65 -3.36 11.63
CA TYR A 218 -8.62 -4.21 10.94
C TYR A 218 -9.94 -4.38 11.68
N ASP A 219 -9.97 -4.09 12.99
CA ASP A 219 -11.15 -4.27 13.83
C ASP A 219 -11.17 -3.21 14.96
N PRO A 220 -11.51 -1.94 14.59
CA PRO A 220 -11.54 -0.84 15.55
C PRO A 220 -12.65 -1.02 16.60
N THR A 221 -12.49 -0.33 17.71
CA THR A 221 -13.54 -0.24 18.73
C THR A 221 -14.72 0.61 18.22
N PRO A 222 -15.91 0.48 18.84
CA PRO A 222 -17.05 1.34 18.52
C PRO A 222 -16.75 2.84 18.66
N ASP A 223 -15.85 3.21 19.56
CA ASP A 223 -15.42 4.59 19.81
C ASP A 223 -14.37 5.09 18.78
N GLY A 224 -14.08 4.29 17.73
CA GLY A 224 -13.14 4.68 16.67
C GLY A 224 -11.67 4.68 17.10
N LEU A 225 -11.29 3.85 18.07
CA LEU A 225 -9.89 3.63 18.44
C LEU A 225 -9.35 2.39 17.74
N HIS A 226 -8.05 2.34 17.49
CA HIS A 226 -7.38 1.13 17.05
C HIS A 226 -7.44 0.07 18.16
N CYS A 227 -7.79 -1.18 17.82
CA CYS A 227 -7.94 -2.23 18.83
C CYS A 227 -6.63 -2.59 19.56
N GLY A 228 -5.48 -2.29 18.98
CA GLY A 228 -4.16 -2.60 19.55
C GLY A 228 -3.75 -4.08 19.50
N LEU A 229 -4.64 -4.98 19.08
CA LEU A 229 -4.49 -6.43 19.20
C LEU A 229 -4.39 -7.15 17.84
N CYS A 230 -5.05 -6.65 16.78
CA CYS A 230 -4.93 -7.26 15.45
C CYS A 230 -3.51 -7.13 14.91
N ASP A 231 -3.15 -7.99 13.96
CA ASP A 231 -1.79 -8.06 13.41
C ASP A 231 -1.29 -6.72 12.90
N SER A 232 -2.12 -5.98 12.16
CA SER A 232 -1.73 -4.67 11.66
C SER A 232 -1.45 -3.66 12.77
N CYS A 233 -2.19 -3.69 13.88
CA CYS A 233 -1.90 -2.86 15.06
C CYS A 233 -0.60 -3.27 15.74
N ARG A 234 -0.36 -4.57 15.88
CA ARG A 234 0.87 -5.12 16.50
C ARG A 234 2.10 -4.75 15.68
N LEU A 235 2.05 -4.99 14.36
CA LEU A 235 3.13 -4.63 13.43
C LEU A 235 3.43 -3.13 13.46
N ARG A 236 2.39 -2.30 13.45
CA ARG A 236 2.57 -0.85 13.54
C ARG A 236 3.26 -0.44 14.84
N ARG A 237 2.75 -0.89 15.98
CA ARG A 237 3.34 -0.56 17.30
C ARG A 237 4.79 -1.03 17.40
N ALA A 238 5.07 -2.27 17.01
CA ALA A 238 6.43 -2.81 16.99
C ALA A 238 7.33 -1.97 16.06
N GLY A 239 6.87 -1.67 14.85
CA GLY A 239 7.64 -0.88 13.90
C GLY A 239 8.00 0.53 14.41
N PHE A 240 7.07 1.23 15.05
CA PHE A 240 7.37 2.54 15.65
C PHE A 240 8.33 2.41 16.84
N ALA A 241 8.15 1.41 17.71
CA ALA A 241 9.05 1.14 18.82
C ALA A 241 10.48 0.82 18.34
N ASP A 242 10.63 -0.08 17.34
CA ASP A 242 11.90 -0.46 16.75
C ASP A 242 12.55 0.69 15.96
N ALA A 243 11.74 1.62 15.47
CA ALA A 243 12.22 2.86 14.87
C ALA A 243 12.76 3.87 15.92
N GLY A 244 12.43 3.71 17.18
CA GLY A 244 12.68 4.70 18.24
C GLY A 244 11.78 5.94 18.11
N LEU A 245 10.59 5.79 17.51
CA LEU A 245 9.65 6.88 17.24
C LEU A 245 8.37 6.71 18.07
N SER A 246 7.76 7.83 18.44
CA SER A 246 6.43 7.82 19.04
C SER A 246 5.37 7.53 17.98
N ASP A 247 4.52 6.52 18.22
CA ASP A 247 3.37 6.25 17.35
C ASP A 247 2.22 7.22 17.69
N PRO A 248 1.77 8.06 16.74
CA PRO A 248 0.68 9.00 16.99
C PRO A 248 -0.70 8.34 17.05
N THR A 249 -0.78 7.03 16.85
CA THR A 249 -2.04 6.28 16.81
C THR A 249 -2.68 6.18 18.20
N ARG A 250 -3.98 6.40 18.24
CA ARG A 250 -4.79 6.22 19.46
C ARG A 250 -5.27 4.77 19.54
N TYR A 251 -4.78 4.05 20.51
CA TYR A 251 -5.17 2.65 20.80
C TYR A 251 -6.18 2.59 21.92
N ALA A 252 -7.07 1.58 21.86
CA ALA A 252 -7.87 1.20 23.01
C ALA A 252 -6.98 0.70 24.15
N ALA A 253 -7.43 0.89 25.38
CA ALA A 253 -6.78 0.25 26.52
C ALA A 253 -6.87 -1.28 26.33
N VAL A 254 -5.73 -1.96 26.41
CA VAL A 254 -5.70 -3.42 26.41
C VAL A 254 -6.10 -3.87 27.80
N PRO A 255 -7.09 -4.80 27.94
CA PRO A 255 -7.51 -5.31 29.25
C PRO A 255 -6.39 -6.05 29.96
#